data_83ed86b3fbe21ba6d9e086705e958f6d
#
_entry.id   83ed86b3fbe21ba6d9e086705e958f6d
#
_cell.length_a   1.000
_cell.length_b   1.000
_cell.length_c   1.000
_cell.angle_alpha   90.00
_cell.angle_beta   90.00
_cell.angle_gamma   90.00
#
_symmetry.space_group_name_H-M   'P 1'
#
loop_
_entity.id
_entity.type
_entity.pdbx_description
1 polymer ?
#
loop_
_entity_poly.entity_id
_entity_poly.type
_entity_poly.pdbx_seq_one_letter_code
_entity_poly.pdbx_strand_id
1 'polypeptide(L)'
;MGPYIQEKKNSNDKNYLKNISPVSVENVKGFAMFLNLPKFKDIGFFDENFFFYFEEIDLCRRLVNCHKKIYLAPNIKINHTGGQSHSESINKAMELSRNWHWMWSTFNYHKKYKGFVISFLIVFPKLCSAVFKIILYLLLMNREKKEIYYHRYSGLVNAIMGKSSWYRPKV
;
A
#
# COMPACT_ATOMS: atom_id res chain seq x y z
N MET A 1 -7.67 10.72 -0.04
CA MET A 1 -6.65 10.92 1.01
C MET A 1 -7.38 11.40 2.25
N GLY A 2 -7.56 10.53 3.25
CA GLY A 2 -8.14 10.91 4.52
C GLY A 2 -7.15 11.69 5.39
N PRO A 3 -7.59 12.45 6.38
CA PRO A 3 -6.74 13.30 7.19
C PRO A 3 -5.78 12.43 8.00
N TYR A 4 -4.50 12.49 7.66
CA TYR A 4 -3.46 12.07 8.58
C TYR A 4 -3.45 13.08 9.73
N ILE A 5 -3.65 12.63 10.95
CA ILE A 5 -3.34 13.43 12.14
C ILE A 5 -1.82 13.58 12.15
N GLN A 6 -1.31 14.70 11.60
CA GLN A 6 0.07 15.13 11.84
C GLN A 6 0.17 15.55 13.31
N GLU A 7 0.79 14.71 14.12
CA GLU A 7 1.17 15.13 15.47
C GLU A 7 2.18 16.28 15.39
N LYS A 8 1.74 17.48 15.79
CA LYS A 8 2.66 18.53 16.22
C LYS A 8 3.44 17.98 17.43
N LYS A 9 4.76 17.88 17.28
CA LYS A 9 5.68 17.55 18.37
C LYS A 9 5.52 18.57 19.52
N ASN A 10 4.80 18.18 20.57
CA ASN A 10 4.98 18.73 21.90
C ASN A 10 5.18 17.57 22.87
N SER A 11 6.41 17.41 23.31
CA SER A 11 6.99 16.18 23.88
C SER A 11 6.81 16.03 25.39
N ASN A 12 5.93 16.75 26.07
CA ASN A 12 5.94 16.77 27.54
C ASN A 12 4.67 16.28 28.25
N ASP A 13 3.72 15.63 27.55
CA ASP A 13 2.50 15.20 28.23
C ASP A 13 2.24 13.68 28.13
N LYS A 14 3.06 12.91 28.86
CA LYS A 14 2.85 11.45 29.01
C LYS A 14 1.49 11.10 29.65
N ASN A 15 0.91 12.01 30.43
CA ASN A 15 -0.37 11.79 31.11
C ASN A 15 -1.58 12.09 30.20
N TYR A 16 -1.45 12.97 29.22
CA TYR A 16 -2.52 13.31 28.28
C TYR A 16 -2.92 12.10 27.42
N LEU A 17 -1.95 11.28 27.00
CA LEU A 17 -2.21 10.11 26.13
C LEU A 17 -2.91 8.94 26.83
N LYS A 18 -2.87 8.86 28.16
CA LYS A 18 -3.51 7.76 28.92
C LYS A 18 -5.04 7.80 28.89
N ASN A 19 -5.64 8.94 28.63
CA ASN A 19 -7.10 9.16 28.70
C ASN A 19 -7.78 9.35 27.34
N ILE A 20 -7.06 9.16 26.22
CA ILE A 20 -7.66 9.32 24.89
C ILE A 20 -8.40 8.04 24.54
N SER A 21 -9.72 8.15 24.39
CA SER A 21 -10.56 7.07 23.91
C SER A 21 -10.23 6.67 22.46
N PRO A 22 -10.41 5.39 22.09
CA PRO A 22 -10.27 4.96 20.71
C PRO A 22 -11.13 5.77 19.74
N VAL A 23 -10.55 6.19 18.62
CA VAL A 23 -11.22 7.01 17.60
C VAL A 23 -11.66 6.13 16.44
N SER A 24 -12.92 6.26 16.02
CA SER A 24 -13.42 5.54 14.84
C SER A 24 -12.79 6.12 13.57
N VAL A 25 -12.25 5.24 12.73
CA VAL A 25 -11.58 5.60 11.46
C VAL A 25 -12.05 4.69 10.34
N GLU A 26 -11.86 5.11 9.08
CA GLU A 26 -12.22 4.29 7.92
C GLU A 26 -11.12 3.32 7.51
N ASN A 27 -9.87 3.62 7.83
CA ASN A 27 -8.73 2.77 7.51
C ASN A 27 -7.58 2.95 8.49
N VAL A 28 -6.73 1.95 8.59
CA VAL A 28 -5.50 1.93 9.39
C VAL A 28 -4.36 1.36 8.54
N LYS A 29 -3.11 1.61 8.99
CA LYS A 29 -1.94 1.02 8.34
C LYS A 29 -1.72 -0.41 8.80
N GLY A 30 -1.33 -1.29 7.90
CA GLY A 30 -1.14 -2.72 8.11
C GLY A 30 -0.01 -3.12 9.04
N PHE A 31 0.91 -2.20 9.41
CA PHE A 31 2.07 -2.55 10.25
C PHE A 31 1.72 -2.95 11.70
N ALA A 32 0.54 -2.56 12.20
CA ALA A 32 0.06 -2.96 13.52
C ALA A 32 -1.47 -2.95 13.55
N MET A 33 -2.07 -4.13 13.58
CA MET A 33 -3.51 -4.32 13.59
C MET A 33 -3.90 -5.38 14.62
N PHE A 34 -4.89 -5.09 15.47
CA PHE A 34 -5.58 -6.07 16.29
C PHE A 34 -6.88 -6.47 15.63
N LEU A 35 -7.03 -7.73 15.28
CA LEU A 35 -8.17 -8.25 14.56
C LEU A 35 -9.05 -9.10 15.47
N ASN A 36 -10.33 -8.74 15.60
CA ASN A 36 -11.32 -9.57 16.27
C ASN A 36 -11.77 -10.68 15.31
N LEU A 37 -11.04 -11.81 15.31
CA LEU A 37 -11.20 -12.90 14.35
C LEU A 37 -12.64 -13.40 14.18
N PRO A 38 -13.44 -13.61 15.23
CA PRO A 38 -14.85 -14.00 15.09
C PRO A 38 -15.68 -13.05 14.20
N LYS A 39 -15.33 -11.77 14.14
CA LYS A 39 -16.01 -10.76 13.31
C LYS A 39 -15.70 -10.87 11.80
N PHE A 40 -14.70 -11.65 11.44
CA PHE A 40 -14.27 -11.82 10.04
C PHE A 40 -14.88 -13.02 9.33
N LYS A 41 -15.64 -13.87 10.05
CA LYS A 41 -16.21 -15.11 9.50
C LYS A 41 -16.93 -14.92 8.17
N ASP A 42 -17.72 -13.83 8.07
CA ASP A 42 -18.53 -13.54 6.87
C ASP A 42 -17.84 -12.55 5.89
N ILE A 43 -16.78 -11.88 6.32
CA ILE A 43 -16.09 -10.84 5.55
C ILE A 43 -14.85 -11.39 4.86
N GLY A 44 -14.25 -12.43 5.43
CA GLY A 44 -12.95 -12.98 5.06
C GLY A 44 -11.78 -12.08 5.51
N PHE A 45 -10.60 -12.65 5.48
CA PHE A 45 -9.35 -11.97 5.82
C PHE A 45 -8.80 -11.13 4.65
N PHE A 46 -7.48 -11.00 4.58
CA PHE A 46 -6.80 -10.31 3.49
C PHE A 46 -7.08 -11.00 2.15
N ASP A 47 -7.26 -10.19 1.11
CA ASP A 47 -7.39 -10.68 -0.26
C ASP A 47 -6.00 -11.10 -0.76
N GLU A 48 -5.79 -12.40 -0.95
CA GLU A 48 -4.51 -13.00 -1.33
C GLU A 48 -4.01 -12.58 -2.72
N ASN A 49 -4.85 -11.92 -3.53
CA ASN A 49 -4.41 -11.32 -4.77
C ASN A 49 -3.43 -10.16 -4.54
N PHE A 50 -3.51 -9.49 -3.38
CA PHE A 50 -2.56 -8.43 -3.01
C PHE A 50 -1.37 -9.03 -2.26
N PHE A 51 -0.21 -9.12 -2.92
CA PHE A 51 1.03 -9.56 -2.26
C PHE A 51 1.68 -8.43 -1.44
N PHE A 52 1.69 -7.20 -1.97
CA PHE A 52 2.13 -5.98 -1.30
C PHE A 52 1.19 -4.84 -1.65
N TYR A 53 0.90 -4.00 -0.67
CA TYR A 53 0.08 -2.80 -0.75
C TYR A 53 -1.38 -3.03 -1.09
N PHE A 54 -2.23 -2.24 -0.48
CA PHE A 54 -3.68 -2.26 -0.58
C PHE A 54 -4.39 -3.44 0.12
N GLU A 55 -3.67 -4.42 0.65
CA GLU A 55 -4.26 -5.53 1.40
C GLU A 55 -5.02 -5.03 2.63
N GLU A 56 -4.43 -4.12 3.41
CA GLU A 56 -5.06 -3.53 4.59
C GLU A 56 -6.15 -2.53 4.21
N ILE A 57 -5.97 -1.79 3.12
CA ILE A 57 -6.96 -0.83 2.62
C ILE A 57 -8.19 -1.57 2.10
N ASP A 58 -8.01 -2.67 1.39
CA ASP A 58 -9.08 -3.54 0.93
C ASP A 58 -9.86 -4.14 2.09
N LEU A 59 -9.16 -4.65 3.10
CA LEU A 59 -9.75 -5.21 4.30
C LEU A 59 -10.58 -4.16 5.05
N CYS A 60 -10.01 -2.98 5.30
CA CYS A 60 -10.72 -1.88 5.97
C CYS A 60 -11.97 -1.48 5.18
N ARG A 61 -11.88 -1.39 3.86
CA ARG A 61 -13.03 -1.05 3.01
C ARG A 61 -14.14 -2.11 3.08
N ARG A 62 -13.79 -3.39 3.08
CA ARG A 62 -14.79 -4.48 3.24
C ARG A 62 -15.46 -4.42 4.62
N LEU A 63 -14.69 -4.13 5.67
CA LEU A 63 -15.23 -3.94 7.02
C LEU A 63 -16.24 -2.78 7.06
N VAL A 64 -15.87 -1.63 6.53
CA VAL A 64 -16.76 -0.44 6.49
C VAL A 64 -18.01 -0.73 5.67
N ASN A 65 -17.90 -1.38 4.52
CA ASN A 65 -19.05 -1.76 3.69
C ASN A 65 -20.00 -2.75 4.41
N CYS A 66 -19.46 -3.56 5.32
CA CYS A 66 -20.24 -4.44 6.19
C CYS A 66 -20.67 -3.78 7.51
N HIS A 67 -20.64 -2.44 7.59
CA HIS A 67 -21.00 -1.65 8.78
C HIS A 67 -20.21 -2.03 10.04
N LYS A 68 -18.99 -2.56 9.89
CA LYS A 68 -18.09 -2.81 11.02
C LYS A 68 -17.27 -1.55 11.31
N LYS A 69 -16.98 -1.33 12.58
CA LYS A 69 -16.20 -0.17 13.04
C LYS A 69 -14.73 -0.54 13.15
N ILE A 70 -13.89 0.37 12.71
CA ILE A 70 -12.43 0.31 12.85
C ILE A 70 -12.05 1.41 13.85
N TYR A 71 -11.17 1.07 14.80
CA TYR A 71 -10.74 2.00 15.82
C TYR A 71 -9.22 2.19 15.79
N LEU A 72 -8.80 3.43 15.86
CA LEU A 72 -7.42 3.80 16.16
C LEU A 72 -7.31 4.00 17.67
N ALA A 73 -6.31 3.38 18.31
CA ALA A 73 -5.99 3.56 19.72
C ALA A 73 -4.79 4.53 19.86
N PRO A 74 -5.00 5.85 20.04
CA PRO A 74 -3.92 6.84 20.01
C PRO A 74 -2.96 6.74 21.21
N ASN A 75 -3.40 6.09 22.28
CA ASN A 75 -2.60 5.83 23.49
C ASN A 75 -1.57 4.71 23.31
N ILE A 76 -1.68 3.91 22.25
CA ILE A 76 -0.73 2.83 21.95
C ILE A 76 0.26 3.33 20.89
N LYS A 77 1.53 3.47 21.29
CA LYS A 77 2.61 3.89 20.38
C LYS A 77 3.45 2.67 19.99
N ILE A 78 3.63 2.48 18.70
CA ILE A 78 4.46 1.43 18.13
C ILE A 78 5.56 2.07 17.30
N ASN A 79 6.81 1.77 17.61
CA ASN A 79 7.94 2.19 16.78
C ASN A 79 8.07 1.23 15.60
N HIS A 80 7.88 1.76 14.41
CA HIS A 80 8.00 1.02 13.16
C HIS A 80 9.16 1.57 12.32
N THR A 81 10.27 0.84 12.29
CA THR A 81 11.41 1.13 11.42
C THR A 81 11.14 0.54 10.03
N GLY A 82 10.46 1.28 9.19
CA GLY A 82 10.10 0.82 7.85
C GLY A 82 11.30 0.36 7.02
N GLY A 83 11.13 -0.72 6.26
CA GLY A 83 12.14 -1.18 5.29
C GLY A 83 13.27 -2.02 5.86
N GLN A 84 13.27 -2.37 7.14
CA GLN A 84 14.34 -3.15 7.79
C GLN A 84 13.99 -4.65 7.98
N SER A 85 12.98 -5.15 7.31
CA SER A 85 12.57 -6.55 7.38
C SER A 85 13.42 -7.51 6.54
N HIS A 86 14.51 -7.04 5.95
CA HIS A 86 15.39 -7.82 5.07
C HIS A 86 16.84 -7.33 5.16
N SER A 87 17.79 -8.18 4.74
CA SER A 87 19.21 -7.84 4.72
C SER A 87 19.52 -6.75 3.69
N GLU A 88 20.58 -5.97 3.91
CA GLU A 88 21.03 -4.92 2.99
C GLU A 88 21.33 -5.47 1.58
N SER A 89 21.80 -6.70 1.47
CA SER A 89 22.13 -7.35 0.20
C SER A 89 20.98 -7.45 -0.78
N ILE A 90 19.74 -7.48 -0.29
CA ILE A 90 18.54 -7.57 -1.13
C ILE A 90 17.74 -6.27 -1.23
N ASN A 91 18.26 -5.17 -0.67
CA ASN A 91 17.58 -3.86 -0.64
C ASN A 91 17.08 -3.44 -2.02
N LYS A 92 17.94 -3.54 -3.05
CA LYS A 92 17.58 -3.17 -4.42
C LYS A 92 16.47 -4.04 -4.97
N ALA A 93 16.57 -5.36 -4.82
CA ALA A 93 15.55 -6.29 -5.30
C ALA A 93 14.20 -6.07 -4.61
N MET A 94 14.21 -5.76 -3.31
CA MET A 94 13.02 -5.40 -2.55
C MET A 94 12.43 -4.06 -2.98
N GLU A 95 13.25 -3.07 -3.29
CA GLU A 95 12.78 -1.78 -3.81
C GLU A 95 12.09 -1.96 -5.18
N LEU A 96 12.68 -2.72 -6.09
CA LEU A 96 12.08 -3.01 -7.39
C LEU A 96 10.76 -3.77 -7.23
N SER A 97 10.72 -4.76 -6.33
CA SER A 97 9.49 -5.50 -6.00
C SER A 97 8.40 -4.59 -5.45
N ARG A 98 8.74 -3.71 -4.50
CA ARG A 98 7.80 -2.73 -3.95
C ARG A 98 7.24 -1.80 -5.02
N ASN A 99 8.08 -1.30 -5.93
CA ASN A 99 7.65 -0.43 -7.03
C ASN A 99 6.74 -1.16 -8.02
N TRP A 100 7.01 -2.42 -8.33
CA TRP A 100 6.18 -3.26 -9.19
C TRP A 100 4.81 -3.50 -8.56
N HIS A 101 4.78 -3.97 -7.31
CA HIS A 101 3.53 -4.28 -6.59
C HIS A 101 2.69 -3.04 -6.30
N TRP A 102 3.31 -1.90 -5.97
CA TRP A 102 2.58 -0.66 -5.78
C TRP A 102 1.73 -0.30 -6.99
N MET A 103 2.29 -0.43 -8.19
CA MET A 103 1.59 -0.10 -9.42
C MET A 103 0.56 -1.17 -9.80
N TRP A 104 0.91 -2.44 -9.63
CA TRP A 104 0.00 -3.57 -9.87
C TRP A 104 -1.22 -3.49 -8.95
N SER A 105 -0.99 -3.34 -7.65
CA SER A 105 -2.03 -3.28 -6.63
C SER A 105 -2.92 -2.02 -6.77
N THR A 106 -2.33 -0.87 -7.17
CA THR A 106 -3.11 0.34 -7.46
C THR A 106 -4.19 0.06 -8.52
N PHE A 107 -3.83 -0.55 -9.65
CA PHE A 107 -4.81 -0.87 -10.69
C PHE A 107 -5.86 -1.87 -10.20
N ASN A 108 -5.42 -2.97 -9.59
CA ASN A 108 -6.32 -4.05 -9.16
C ASN A 108 -7.29 -3.60 -8.07
N TYR A 109 -6.84 -2.79 -7.12
CA TYR A 109 -7.72 -2.20 -6.12
C TYR A 109 -8.83 -1.35 -6.76
N HIS A 110 -8.46 -0.45 -7.66
CA HIS A 110 -9.45 0.34 -8.36
C HIS A 110 -10.36 -0.52 -9.24
N LYS A 111 -9.82 -1.51 -9.95
CA LYS A 111 -10.59 -2.44 -10.77
C LYS A 111 -11.63 -3.21 -9.96
N LYS A 112 -11.27 -3.68 -8.77
CA LYS A 112 -12.17 -4.38 -7.84
C LYS A 112 -13.40 -3.54 -7.47
N TYR A 113 -13.22 -2.22 -7.29
CA TYR A 113 -14.28 -1.36 -6.77
C TYR A 113 -14.92 -0.41 -7.78
N LYS A 114 -14.27 -0.12 -8.89
CA LYS A 114 -14.72 0.87 -9.89
C LYS A 114 -14.82 0.32 -11.32
N GLY A 115 -14.45 -0.95 -11.50
CA GLY A 115 -14.42 -1.58 -12.81
C GLY A 115 -13.18 -1.19 -13.64
N PHE A 116 -13.01 -1.85 -14.78
CA PHE A 116 -11.81 -1.75 -15.62
C PHE A 116 -11.59 -0.35 -16.20
N VAL A 117 -12.60 0.23 -16.80
CA VAL A 117 -12.48 1.51 -17.56
C VAL A 117 -12.03 2.64 -16.64
N ILE A 118 -12.72 2.82 -15.50
CA ILE A 118 -12.38 3.87 -14.54
C ILE A 118 -10.98 3.64 -13.97
N SER A 119 -10.63 2.40 -13.70
CA SER A 119 -9.30 2.06 -13.18
C SER A 119 -8.20 2.36 -14.18
N PHE A 120 -8.43 2.05 -15.46
CA PHE A 120 -7.51 2.39 -16.54
C PHE A 120 -7.30 3.91 -16.62
N LEU A 121 -8.37 4.70 -16.60
CA LEU A 121 -8.28 6.18 -16.62
C LEU A 121 -7.49 6.72 -15.41
N ILE A 122 -7.66 6.13 -14.23
CA ILE A 122 -6.92 6.53 -13.01
C ILE A 122 -5.42 6.25 -13.14
N VAL A 123 -5.03 5.13 -13.76
CA VAL A 123 -3.61 4.75 -13.84
C VAL A 123 -2.94 5.20 -15.14
N PHE A 124 -3.68 5.61 -16.14
CA PHE A 124 -3.15 6.03 -17.44
C PHE A 124 -2.08 7.14 -17.33
N PRO A 125 -2.28 8.23 -16.53
CA PRO A 125 -1.24 9.23 -16.33
C PRO A 125 0.03 8.66 -15.70
N LYS A 126 -0.11 7.67 -14.80
CA LYS A 126 1.03 6.97 -14.17
C LYS A 126 1.78 6.13 -15.19
N LEU A 127 1.07 5.48 -16.11
CA LEU A 127 1.64 4.70 -17.21
C LEU A 127 2.45 5.60 -18.15
N CYS A 128 1.87 6.70 -18.62
CA CYS A 128 2.55 7.69 -19.44
C CYS A 128 3.80 8.26 -18.75
N SER A 129 3.68 8.62 -17.47
CA SER A 129 4.80 9.10 -16.67
C SER A 129 5.91 8.05 -16.53
N ALA A 130 5.57 6.77 -16.39
CA ALA A 130 6.56 5.70 -16.29
C ALA A 130 7.32 5.55 -17.61
N VAL A 131 6.63 5.53 -18.75
CA VAL A 131 7.23 5.45 -20.09
C VAL A 131 8.15 6.65 -20.33
N PHE A 132 7.66 7.87 -20.09
CA PHE A 132 8.48 9.09 -20.24
C PHE A 132 9.76 9.02 -19.40
N LYS A 133 9.65 8.60 -18.14
CA LYS A 133 10.80 8.51 -17.25
C LYS A 133 11.77 7.39 -17.61
N ILE A 134 11.30 6.29 -18.20
CA ILE A 134 12.19 5.24 -18.75
C ILE A 134 13.06 5.84 -19.86
N ILE A 135 12.45 6.56 -20.80
CA ILE A 135 13.17 7.20 -21.92
C ILE A 135 14.14 8.27 -21.37
N LEU A 136 13.67 9.13 -20.48
CA LEU A 136 14.50 10.18 -19.87
C LEU A 136 15.74 9.59 -19.17
N TYR A 137 15.56 8.57 -18.32
CA TYR A 137 16.69 7.98 -17.59
C TYR A 137 17.54 7.03 -18.45
N LEU A 138 17.04 6.57 -19.60
CA LEU A 138 17.87 5.95 -20.62
C LEU A 138 18.83 6.97 -21.24
N LEU A 139 18.33 8.14 -21.63
CA LEU A 139 19.13 9.24 -22.20
C LEU A 139 20.14 9.81 -21.19
N LEU A 140 19.73 9.92 -19.92
CA LEU A 140 20.61 10.37 -18.83
C LEU A 140 21.56 9.26 -18.33
N MET A 141 21.59 8.09 -18.94
CA MET A 141 22.41 6.92 -18.58
C MET A 141 22.26 6.50 -17.10
N ASN A 142 21.15 6.89 -16.44
CA ASN A 142 20.86 6.53 -15.04
C ASN A 142 20.13 5.17 -14.96
N ARG A 143 20.95 4.11 -14.86
CA ARG A 143 20.45 2.71 -14.87
C ARG A 143 19.50 2.41 -13.71
N GLU A 144 19.80 2.89 -12.51
CA GLU A 144 18.99 2.61 -11.32
C GLU A 144 17.58 3.17 -11.44
N LYS A 145 17.46 4.47 -11.75
CA LYS A 145 16.15 5.10 -11.92
C LYS A 145 15.40 4.52 -13.11
N LYS A 146 16.08 4.20 -14.22
CA LYS A 146 15.44 3.51 -15.34
C LYS A 146 14.81 2.18 -14.91
N GLU A 147 15.54 1.37 -14.12
CA GLU A 147 15.05 0.09 -13.60
C GLU A 147 13.80 0.24 -12.74
N ILE A 148 13.78 1.20 -11.81
CA ILE A 148 12.62 1.51 -10.97
C ILE A 148 11.38 1.82 -11.84
N TYR A 149 11.52 2.70 -12.84
CA TYR A 149 10.38 3.07 -13.68
C TYR A 149 9.97 1.94 -14.64
N TYR A 150 10.90 1.11 -15.08
CA TYR A 150 10.58 -0.11 -15.82
C TYR A 150 9.72 -1.07 -14.98
N HIS A 151 10.05 -1.27 -13.69
CA HIS A 151 9.24 -2.10 -12.79
C HIS A 151 7.85 -1.49 -12.53
N ARG A 152 7.75 -0.18 -12.40
CA ARG A 152 6.45 0.51 -12.34
C ARG A 152 5.62 0.30 -13.59
N TYR A 153 6.20 0.47 -14.75
CA TYR A 153 5.57 0.19 -16.04
C TYR A 153 5.12 -1.27 -16.15
N SER A 154 6.03 -2.20 -15.89
CA SER A 154 5.76 -3.64 -15.93
C SER A 154 4.63 -4.04 -14.98
N GLY A 155 4.61 -3.52 -13.75
CA GLY A 155 3.54 -3.77 -12.78
C GLY A 155 2.16 -3.35 -13.32
N LEU A 156 2.05 -2.13 -13.88
CA LEU A 156 0.80 -1.65 -14.49
C LEU A 156 0.38 -2.48 -15.69
N VAL A 157 1.28 -2.74 -16.62
CA VAL A 157 0.96 -3.52 -17.83
C VAL A 157 0.49 -4.91 -17.47
N ASN A 158 1.17 -5.60 -16.54
CA ASN A 158 0.73 -6.93 -16.09
C ASN A 158 -0.65 -6.89 -15.42
N ALA A 159 -0.94 -5.86 -14.62
CA ALA A 159 -2.25 -5.69 -13.99
C ALA A 159 -3.37 -5.42 -15.03
N ILE A 160 -3.12 -4.55 -16.00
CA ILE A 160 -4.06 -4.25 -17.10
C ILE A 160 -4.35 -5.50 -17.94
N MET A 161 -3.31 -6.32 -18.20
CA MET A 161 -3.45 -7.62 -18.91
C MET A 161 -4.12 -8.71 -18.05
N GLY A 162 -4.49 -8.43 -16.80
CA GLY A 162 -5.13 -9.40 -15.92
C GLY A 162 -4.21 -10.48 -15.34
N LYS A 163 -2.90 -10.29 -15.44
CA LYS A 163 -1.93 -11.25 -14.86
C LYS A 163 -1.92 -11.13 -13.33
N SER A 164 -1.69 -12.25 -12.66
CA SER A 164 -1.57 -12.30 -11.19
C SER A 164 -0.39 -11.48 -10.67
N SER A 165 -0.36 -11.25 -9.37
CA SER A 165 0.74 -10.58 -8.65
C SER A 165 1.95 -11.53 -8.49
N TRP A 166 2.64 -11.84 -9.59
CA TRP A 166 3.65 -12.90 -9.67
C TRP A 166 5.07 -12.44 -9.33
N TYR A 167 5.37 -11.15 -9.44
CA TYR A 167 6.75 -10.68 -9.29
C TYR A 167 7.26 -10.92 -7.86
N ARG A 168 8.42 -11.54 -7.73
CA ARG A 168 9.11 -11.76 -6.46
C ARG A 168 10.55 -11.28 -6.57
N PRO A 169 11.13 -10.70 -5.50
CA PRO A 169 12.55 -10.34 -5.51
C PRO A 169 13.38 -11.62 -5.68
N LYS A 170 14.41 -11.54 -6.52
CA LYS A 170 15.41 -12.60 -6.59
C LYS A 170 16.39 -12.38 -5.44
N VAL A 171 16.51 -13.38 -4.59
CA VAL A 171 17.44 -13.44 -3.46
C VAL A 171 18.71 -14.14 -3.92
#